data_144ef60cc3e0bf66eb958d4d46adf03f
#
_entry.id   144ef60cc3e0bf66eb958d4d46adf03f
#
_cell.length_a   1.000
_cell.length_b   1.000
_cell.length_c   1.000
_cell.angle_alpha   90.00
_cell.angle_beta   90.00
_cell.angle_gamma   90.00
#
_symmetry.space_group_name_H-M   'P 1'
#
loop_
_entity.id
_entity.type
_entity.pdbx_description
1 polymer ?
#
loop_
_entity_poly.entity_id
_entity_poly.type
_entity_poly.pdbx_seq_one_letter_code
_entity_poly.pdbx_strand_id
1 'polypeptide(L)'
;SCGEDPVDNGSEITSVIKLKSSVVEAKAKADTYTVNYTIENPVDGETVNVLTDAEWISNIDRTTAGVIKFDVAENTVEQQRNAVVTVEYKNAEPATFTVKQEAAKPQNLTFTVDEVSMGYRTCTFDIYPADQNTAYLVNVYDMAYIDKYELYDDDALFNDDMEYFAWLGQYHGLTAVDIIDIRKIYGNTYEKEAINCRPATEYLLYMYYIDVNTGERLSDIYRYPFTT
;
A
#
# COMPACT_ATOMS: atom_id res chain seq x y z
N SER A 1 -10.88 31.48 74.26
CA SER A 1 -11.09 31.83 72.87
C SER A 1 -10.13 30.97 72.01
N CYS A 2 -10.62 29.81 71.59
CA CYS A 2 -9.89 28.99 70.62
C CYS A 2 -10.22 29.54 69.26
N GLY A 3 -9.21 30.09 68.58
CA GLY A 3 -9.32 30.39 67.16
C GLY A 3 -9.27 29.09 66.34
N GLU A 4 -10.34 28.81 65.64
CA GLU A 4 -10.30 27.85 64.56
C GLU A 4 -9.52 28.45 63.42
N ASP A 5 -8.38 27.82 63.07
CA ASP A 5 -7.66 28.13 61.82
C ASP A 5 -8.61 27.85 60.64
N PRO A 6 -8.70 28.72 59.66
CA PRO A 6 -9.49 28.44 58.46
C PRO A 6 -8.87 27.23 57.75
N VAL A 7 -9.65 26.17 57.59
CA VAL A 7 -9.31 25.04 56.72
C VAL A 7 -9.17 25.62 55.32
N ASP A 8 -7.92 25.74 54.88
CA ASP A 8 -7.63 26.06 53.48
C ASP A 8 -8.18 24.89 52.59
N ASN A 9 -9.38 25.08 52.07
CA ASN A 9 -9.92 24.28 51.02
C ASN A 9 -9.14 24.64 49.76
N GLY A 10 -7.89 24.14 49.69
CA GLY A 10 -7.08 24.24 48.48
C GLY A 10 -7.89 23.71 47.31
N SER A 11 -8.44 24.62 46.51
CA SER A 11 -9.06 24.24 45.24
C SER A 11 -7.97 23.56 44.42
N GLU A 12 -8.09 22.25 44.18
CA GLU A 12 -7.18 21.53 43.26
C GLU A 12 -7.16 22.26 41.94
N ILE A 13 -5.95 22.69 41.51
CA ILE A 13 -5.77 23.39 40.24
C ILE A 13 -6.10 22.38 39.12
N THR A 14 -7.14 22.67 38.34
CA THR A 14 -7.57 21.84 37.23
C THR A 14 -6.60 22.00 36.07
N SER A 15 -6.08 20.90 35.52
CA SER A 15 -5.32 20.86 34.30
C SER A 15 -6.27 20.81 33.09
N VAL A 16 -5.83 21.31 31.95
CA VAL A 16 -6.61 21.30 30.71
C VAL A 16 -5.75 20.77 29.56
N ILE A 17 -6.28 19.76 28.86
CA ILE A 17 -5.66 19.22 27.64
C ILE A 17 -6.17 20.05 26.44
N LYS A 18 -5.26 20.61 25.66
CA LYS A 18 -5.59 21.33 24.42
C LYS A 18 -4.97 20.61 23.23
N LEU A 19 -5.79 19.91 22.47
CA LEU A 19 -5.39 19.27 21.22
C LEU A 19 -5.31 20.33 20.09
N LYS A 20 -4.26 20.28 19.28
CA LYS A 20 -4.12 21.17 18.10
C LYS A 20 -5.07 20.81 16.96
N SER A 21 -5.53 19.55 16.91
CA SER A 21 -6.51 19.05 15.95
C SER A 21 -7.47 18.08 16.64
N SER A 22 -8.75 18.21 16.35
CA SER A 22 -9.78 17.26 16.79
C SER A 22 -10.06 16.16 15.78
N VAL A 23 -9.50 16.26 14.56
CA VAL A 23 -9.67 15.28 13.49
C VAL A 23 -8.33 15.08 12.79
N VAL A 24 -8.00 13.83 12.52
CA VAL A 24 -6.90 13.40 11.66
C VAL A 24 -7.49 12.72 10.43
N GLU A 25 -7.27 13.32 9.28
CA GLU A 25 -7.67 12.72 7.99
C GLU A 25 -6.55 11.80 7.51
N ALA A 26 -6.81 10.48 7.56
CA ALA A 26 -5.85 9.46 7.18
C ALA A 26 -6.17 8.89 5.79
N LYS A 27 -5.13 8.63 5.00
CA LYS A 27 -5.23 7.94 3.72
C LYS A 27 -5.54 6.46 3.90
N ALA A 28 -6.04 5.80 2.85
CA ALA A 28 -6.31 4.36 2.89
C ALA A 28 -5.03 3.53 3.11
N LYS A 29 -3.90 3.95 2.54
CA LYS A 29 -2.59 3.30 2.75
C LYS A 29 -2.12 3.46 4.18
N ALA A 30 -1.35 2.46 4.67
CA ALA A 30 -0.70 2.53 5.97
C ALA A 30 0.25 3.73 6.04
N ASP A 31 0.17 4.49 7.13
CA ASP A 31 1.03 5.65 7.36
C ASP A 31 1.09 5.99 8.86
N THR A 32 2.01 6.88 9.20
CA THR A 32 2.19 7.40 10.56
C THR A 32 1.67 8.82 10.66
N TYR A 33 0.93 9.12 11.73
CA TYR A 33 0.32 10.43 11.97
C TYR A 33 0.73 10.99 13.33
N THR A 34 0.61 12.29 13.46
CA THR A 34 0.96 13.02 14.68
C THR A 34 -0.14 14.00 15.05
N VAL A 35 -0.48 14.04 16.34
CA VAL A 35 -1.33 15.08 16.95
C VAL A 35 -0.53 15.80 18.02
N ASN A 36 -0.45 17.12 17.91
CA ASN A 36 0.19 17.96 18.89
C ASN A 36 -0.81 18.44 19.96
N TYR A 37 -0.35 18.61 21.18
CA TYR A 37 -1.17 19.08 22.29
C TYR A 37 -0.37 19.98 23.24
N THR A 38 -1.09 20.70 24.08
CA THR A 38 -0.53 21.41 25.23
C THR A 38 -1.34 21.10 26.46
N ILE A 39 -0.72 21.17 27.63
CA ILE A 39 -1.38 21.07 28.94
C ILE A 39 -1.32 22.44 29.62
N GLU A 40 -2.48 22.98 29.97
CA GLU A 40 -2.54 24.12 30.88
C GLU A 40 -2.48 23.61 32.33
N ASN A 41 -1.79 24.32 33.20
CA ASN A 41 -1.51 23.95 34.57
C ASN A 41 -0.95 22.51 34.68
N PRO A 42 0.20 22.21 34.09
CA PRO A 42 0.78 20.89 34.11
C PRO A 42 1.18 20.49 35.54
N VAL A 43 1.10 19.19 35.82
CA VAL A 43 1.53 18.57 37.08
C VAL A 43 2.91 17.96 36.86
N ASP A 44 3.85 18.30 37.74
CA ASP A 44 5.23 17.81 37.66
C ASP A 44 5.29 16.28 37.62
N GLY A 45 6.06 15.75 36.67
CA GLY A 45 6.28 14.30 36.51
C GLY A 45 5.14 13.54 35.85
N GLU A 46 4.02 14.18 35.54
CA GLU A 46 2.88 13.54 34.89
C GLU A 46 2.97 13.60 33.38
N THR A 47 2.52 12.53 32.73
CA THR A 47 2.45 12.38 31.26
C THR A 47 1.03 12.02 30.84
N VAL A 48 0.69 12.28 29.58
CA VAL A 48 -0.60 11.87 29.04
C VAL A 48 -0.67 10.36 28.87
N ASN A 49 -1.88 9.81 29.06
CA ASN A 49 -2.24 8.47 28.64
C ASN A 49 -3.12 8.56 27.39
N VAL A 50 -2.95 7.65 26.44
CA VAL A 50 -3.65 7.68 25.15
C VAL A 50 -4.28 6.33 24.90
N LEU A 51 -5.59 6.29 24.67
CA LEU A 51 -6.40 5.09 24.57
C LEU A 51 -7.25 5.08 23.30
N THR A 52 -7.38 3.93 22.69
CA THR A 52 -8.34 3.68 21.60
C THR A 52 -8.71 2.20 21.55
N ASP A 53 -9.93 1.90 21.15
CA ASP A 53 -10.41 0.53 20.93
C ASP A 53 -10.14 0.05 19.48
N ALA A 54 -9.63 0.93 18.62
CA ALA A 54 -9.37 0.61 17.23
C ALA A 54 -8.06 -0.18 17.08
N GLU A 55 -8.15 -1.46 16.73
CA GLU A 55 -6.99 -2.35 16.53
C GLU A 55 -6.09 -1.91 15.35
N TRP A 56 -6.64 -1.12 14.43
CA TRP A 56 -5.91 -0.58 13.28
C TRP A 56 -5.09 0.70 13.57
N ILE A 57 -5.14 1.18 14.82
CA ILE A 57 -4.26 2.24 15.34
C ILE A 57 -3.30 1.58 16.33
N SER A 58 -2.00 1.73 16.12
CA SER A 58 -0.96 1.05 16.88
C SER A 58 0.27 1.92 17.10
N ASN A 59 1.25 1.40 17.83
CA ASN A 59 2.53 2.05 18.10
C ASN A 59 2.38 3.49 18.58
N ILE A 60 1.42 3.70 19.52
CA ILE A 60 1.18 5.02 20.09
C ILE A 60 2.40 5.44 20.90
N ASP A 61 3.11 6.46 20.41
CA ASP A 61 4.28 7.06 21.02
C ASP A 61 3.95 8.45 21.58
N ARG A 62 4.18 8.62 22.86
CA ARG A 62 3.98 9.85 23.64
C ARG A 62 5.25 10.28 24.39
N THR A 63 6.39 9.76 24.01
CA THR A 63 7.67 10.01 24.68
C THR A 63 8.17 11.44 24.50
N THR A 64 7.78 12.10 23.41
CA THR A 64 8.05 13.51 23.19
C THR A 64 6.93 14.36 23.76
N ALA A 65 7.24 15.25 24.70
CA ALA A 65 6.25 16.12 25.32
C ALA A 65 5.51 16.98 24.27
N GLY A 66 4.19 17.04 24.36
CA GLY A 66 3.34 17.79 23.43
C GLY A 66 3.08 17.11 22.10
N VAL A 67 3.50 15.85 21.94
CA VAL A 67 3.38 15.09 20.67
C VAL A 67 2.82 13.69 20.93
N ILE A 68 1.76 13.35 20.21
CA ILE A 68 1.23 11.98 20.12
C ILE A 68 1.46 11.50 18.70
N LYS A 69 2.28 10.47 18.53
CA LYS A 69 2.59 9.83 17.26
C LYS A 69 2.00 8.43 17.25
N PHE A 70 1.40 8.00 16.15
CA PHE A 70 0.78 6.68 16.04
C PHE A 70 0.76 6.20 14.60
N ASP A 71 0.71 4.88 14.44
CA ASP A 71 0.60 4.22 13.16
C ASP A 71 -0.86 3.88 12.86
N VAL A 72 -1.25 4.07 11.62
CA VAL A 72 -2.55 3.69 11.07
C VAL A 72 -2.33 2.59 10.03
N ALA A 73 -2.94 1.42 10.24
CA ALA A 73 -2.86 0.31 9.31
C ALA A 73 -3.65 0.60 8.03
N GLU A 74 -3.30 -0.06 6.93
CA GLU A 74 -4.02 0.06 5.66
C GLU A 74 -5.51 -0.29 5.82
N ASN A 75 -6.38 0.52 5.22
CA ASN A 75 -7.78 0.19 5.05
C ASN A 75 -7.95 -0.50 3.69
N THR A 76 -8.23 -1.80 3.71
CA THR A 76 -8.37 -2.64 2.51
C THR A 76 -9.82 -2.77 2.03
N VAL A 77 -10.78 -2.16 2.74
CA VAL A 77 -12.20 -2.22 2.38
C VAL A 77 -12.68 -0.91 1.75
N GLU A 78 -13.64 -0.99 0.86
CA GLU A 78 -14.22 0.14 0.14
C GLU A 78 -15.22 0.96 1.00
N GLN A 79 -14.90 1.07 2.28
CA GLN A 79 -15.67 1.83 3.25
C GLN A 79 -14.74 2.65 4.15
N GLN A 80 -15.06 3.92 4.33
CA GLN A 80 -14.38 4.78 5.30
C GLN A 80 -14.57 4.23 6.70
N ARG A 81 -13.53 4.33 7.54
CA ARG A 81 -13.61 3.97 8.96
C ARG A 81 -13.13 5.10 9.84
N ASN A 82 -13.72 5.16 11.04
CA ASN A 82 -13.41 6.18 12.03
C ASN A 82 -13.05 5.53 13.36
N ALA A 83 -12.15 6.18 14.10
CA ALA A 83 -11.83 5.79 15.47
C ALA A 83 -11.73 7.03 16.36
N VAL A 84 -12.20 6.89 17.58
CA VAL A 84 -12.00 7.90 18.61
C VAL A 84 -10.76 7.52 19.41
N VAL A 85 -9.87 8.50 19.61
CA VAL A 85 -8.69 8.39 20.46
C VAL A 85 -8.89 9.32 21.66
N THR A 86 -8.79 8.77 22.86
CA THR A 86 -8.96 9.50 24.11
C THR A 86 -7.60 9.81 24.72
N VAL A 87 -7.38 11.06 25.07
CA VAL A 87 -6.19 11.54 25.77
C VAL A 87 -6.58 11.88 27.19
N GLU A 88 -5.94 11.24 28.15
CA GLU A 88 -6.16 11.43 29.58
C GLU A 88 -4.94 12.12 30.21
N TYR A 89 -5.18 12.93 31.20
CA TYR A 89 -4.14 13.56 32.02
C TYR A 89 -4.63 13.80 33.44
N LYS A 90 -3.71 13.80 34.40
CA LYS A 90 -4.04 14.02 35.82
C LYS A 90 -4.74 15.35 36.02
N ASN A 91 -5.81 15.33 36.82
CA ASN A 91 -6.65 16.49 37.16
C ASN A 91 -7.24 17.22 35.93
N ALA A 92 -7.40 16.53 34.79
CA ALA A 92 -7.99 17.08 33.59
C ALA A 92 -9.18 16.25 33.12
N GLU A 93 -10.17 16.90 32.51
CA GLU A 93 -11.17 16.20 31.71
C GLU A 93 -10.49 15.57 30.49
N PRO A 94 -10.83 14.32 30.13
CA PRO A 94 -10.28 13.72 28.93
C PRO A 94 -10.59 14.53 27.67
N ALA A 95 -9.63 14.61 26.77
CA ALA A 95 -9.81 15.20 25.45
C ALA A 95 -9.81 14.08 24.39
N THR A 96 -10.55 14.26 23.31
CA THR A 96 -10.63 13.27 22.24
C THR A 96 -10.33 13.88 20.88
N PHE A 97 -9.73 13.08 20.00
CA PHE A 97 -9.69 13.35 18.59
C PHE A 97 -10.17 12.12 17.79
N THR A 98 -10.64 12.35 16.59
CA THR A 98 -11.11 11.29 15.69
C THR A 98 -10.12 11.09 14.57
N VAL A 99 -9.74 9.85 14.31
CA VAL A 99 -9.03 9.45 13.10
C VAL A 99 -10.06 8.98 12.08
N LYS A 100 -10.15 9.68 10.94
CA LYS A 100 -11.00 9.31 9.81
C LYS A 100 -10.12 8.78 8.70
N GLN A 101 -10.24 7.50 8.40
CA GLN A 101 -9.45 6.88 7.35
C GLN A 101 -10.29 6.66 6.09
N GLU A 102 -9.75 7.08 4.95
CA GLU A 102 -10.36 6.90 3.63
C GLU A 102 -10.66 5.42 3.36
N ALA A 103 -11.71 5.19 2.57
CA ALA A 103 -12.00 3.89 1.98
C ALA A 103 -10.87 3.47 1.02
N ALA A 104 -10.60 2.17 0.90
CA ALA A 104 -9.81 1.65 -0.19
C ALA A 104 -10.47 2.03 -1.53
N LYS A 105 -9.65 2.47 -2.49
CA LYS A 105 -10.14 2.65 -3.86
C LYS A 105 -10.15 1.30 -4.55
N PRO A 106 -11.23 0.91 -5.26
CA PRO A 106 -11.20 -0.29 -6.08
C PRO A 106 -10.04 -0.17 -7.08
N GLN A 107 -9.14 -1.15 -7.08
CA GLN A 107 -8.09 -1.22 -8.10
C GLN A 107 -8.69 -1.93 -9.31
N ASN A 108 -8.73 -1.24 -10.45
CA ASN A 108 -9.02 -1.88 -11.72
C ASN A 108 -7.71 -2.35 -12.34
N LEU A 109 -7.37 -3.61 -12.09
CA LEU A 109 -6.12 -4.23 -12.53
C LEU A 109 -6.31 -5.03 -13.83
N THR A 110 -6.88 -4.38 -14.85
CA THR A 110 -7.13 -4.91 -16.18
C THR A 110 -6.25 -4.25 -17.23
N PHE A 111 -6.26 -4.80 -18.43
CA PHE A 111 -5.51 -4.29 -19.59
C PHE A 111 -6.39 -4.24 -20.84
N THR A 112 -6.04 -3.35 -21.74
CA THR A 112 -6.51 -3.36 -23.12
C THR A 112 -5.28 -3.43 -24.05
N VAL A 113 -5.38 -4.18 -25.13
CA VAL A 113 -4.30 -4.37 -26.11
C VAL A 113 -4.85 -4.07 -27.49
N ASP A 114 -4.12 -3.23 -28.23
CA ASP A 114 -4.37 -2.96 -29.66
C ASP A 114 -3.23 -3.53 -30.50
N GLU A 115 -3.57 -4.20 -31.59
CA GLU A 115 -2.59 -4.62 -32.61
C GLU A 115 -2.22 -3.42 -33.49
N VAL A 116 -0.93 -3.08 -33.53
CA VAL A 116 -0.41 -1.98 -34.35
C VAL A 116 0.11 -2.48 -35.70
N SER A 117 0.92 -3.54 -35.68
CA SER A 117 1.47 -4.17 -36.86
C SER A 117 1.63 -5.66 -36.67
N MET A 118 1.15 -6.44 -37.63
CA MET A 118 1.19 -7.91 -37.61
C MET A 118 2.01 -8.41 -38.80
N GLY A 119 3.29 -8.64 -38.52
CA GLY A 119 4.26 -9.15 -39.52
C GLY A 119 4.63 -10.59 -39.26
N TYR A 120 5.34 -11.21 -40.23
CA TYR A 120 5.73 -12.61 -40.13
C TYR A 120 6.80 -12.90 -39.06
N ARG A 121 7.59 -11.91 -38.67
CA ARG A 121 8.71 -12.05 -37.73
C ARG A 121 8.65 -11.07 -36.59
N THR A 122 7.90 -10.02 -36.75
CA THR A 122 7.72 -8.97 -35.73
C THR A 122 6.27 -8.52 -35.73
N CYS A 123 5.65 -8.58 -34.56
CA CYS A 123 4.34 -8.03 -34.32
C CYS A 123 4.46 -6.94 -33.25
N THR A 124 3.70 -5.86 -33.40
CA THR A 124 3.71 -4.73 -32.46
C THR A 124 2.34 -4.50 -31.86
N PHE A 125 2.33 -4.16 -30.59
CA PHE A 125 1.12 -3.97 -29.79
C PHE A 125 1.22 -2.68 -28.97
N ASP A 126 0.10 -1.99 -28.84
CA ASP A 126 -0.08 -0.95 -27.81
C ASP A 126 -0.80 -1.57 -26.62
N ILE A 127 -0.30 -1.28 -25.44
CA ILE A 127 -0.82 -1.84 -24.17
C ILE A 127 -1.26 -0.70 -23.27
N TYR A 128 -2.51 -0.77 -22.81
CA TYR A 128 -3.14 0.23 -21.97
C TYR A 128 -3.56 -0.41 -20.65
N PRO A 129 -2.74 -0.29 -19.58
CA PRO A 129 -3.15 -0.71 -18.25
C PRO A 129 -4.23 0.23 -17.72
N ALA A 130 -5.30 -0.31 -17.13
CA ALA A 130 -6.35 0.50 -16.51
C ALA A 130 -5.82 1.26 -15.28
N ASP A 131 -4.90 0.66 -14.51
CA ASP A 131 -4.18 1.33 -13.44
C ASP A 131 -2.81 1.81 -13.95
N GLN A 132 -2.67 3.13 -14.08
CA GLN A 132 -1.46 3.76 -14.61
C GLN A 132 -0.31 3.85 -13.57
N ASN A 133 -0.60 3.58 -12.30
CA ASN A 133 0.32 3.79 -11.19
C ASN A 133 0.87 2.49 -10.58
N THR A 134 0.30 1.35 -10.95
CA THR A 134 0.77 0.03 -10.52
C THR A 134 1.68 -0.57 -11.58
N ALA A 135 2.82 -1.09 -11.16
CA ALA A 135 3.78 -1.75 -12.06
C ALA A 135 3.19 -3.02 -12.67
N TYR A 136 3.57 -3.32 -13.89
CA TYR A 136 3.23 -4.56 -14.57
C TYR A 136 4.40 -5.11 -15.38
N LEU A 137 4.33 -6.39 -15.73
CA LEU A 137 5.25 -7.07 -16.62
C LEU A 137 4.52 -7.53 -17.87
N VAL A 138 5.26 -7.57 -18.99
CA VAL A 138 4.79 -8.05 -20.29
C VAL A 138 5.77 -9.08 -20.83
N ASN A 139 5.25 -10.23 -21.22
CA ASN A 139 6.04 -11.29 -21.83
C ASN A 139 5.35 -11.86 -23.07
N VAL A 140 6.11 -12.51 -23.91
CA VAL A 140 5.63 -13.24 -25.10
C VAL A 140 6.21 -14.63 -25.08
N TYR A 141 5.34 -15.65 -25.18
CA TYR A 141 5.74 -17.05 -25.36
C TYR A 141 5.15 -17.64 -26.62
N ASP A 142 5.89 -18.57 -27.20
CA ASP A 142 5.38 -19.52 -28.21
C ASP A 142 4.32 -20.42 -27.56
N MET A 143 3.15 -20.59 -28.18
CA MET A 143 2.10 -21.44 -27.64
C MET A 143 2.57 -22.90 -27.48
N ALA A 144 3.50 -23.37 -28.31
CA ALA A 144 4.09 -24.70 -28.14
C ALA A 144 4.85 -24.84 -26.79
N TYR A 145 5.44 -23.76 -26.27
CA TYR A 145 6.06 -23.74 -24.94
C TYR A 145 5.00 -23.82 -23.84
N ILE A 146 3.93 -23.04 -23.96
CA ILE A 146 2.79 -23.06 -23.03
C ILE A 146 2.20 -24.47 -22.95
N ASP A 147 1.98 -25.12 -24.09
CA ASP A 147 1.43 -26.48 -24.17
C ASP A 147 2.37 -27.53 -23.60
N LYS A 148 3.66 -27.42 -23.89
CA LYS A 148 4.67 -28.37 -23.42
C LYS A 148 4.77 -28.43 -21.91
N TYR A 149 4.65 -27.27 -21.23
CA TYR A 149 4.79 -27.14 -19.79
C TYR A 149 3.44 -26.95 -19.08
N GLU A 150 2.33 -27.08 -19.81
CA GLU A 150 0.97 -26.98 -19.26
C GLU A 150 0.71 -25.70 -18.48
N LEU A 151 1.21 -24.56 -19.01
CA LEU A 151 1.13 -23.23 -18.35
C LEU A 151 -0.23 -22.53 -18.58
N TYR A 152 -1.32 -23.28 -18.36
CA TYR A 152 -2.67 -22.81 -18.68
C TYR A 152 -3.29 -21.97 -17.57
N ASP A 153 -2.99 -22.28 -16.31
CA ASP A 153 -3.44 -21.44 -15.20
C ASP A 153 -2.43 -20.34 -14.86
N ASP A 154 -2.91 -19.32 -14.16
CA ASP A 154 -2.11 -18.12 -13.86
C ASP A 154 -0.96 -18.42 -12.92
N ASP A 155 -1.15 -19.33 -11.94
CA ASP A 155 -0.09 -19.67 -10.99
C ASP A 155 1.03 -20.44 -11.69
N ALA A 156 0.70 -21.36 -12.59
CA ALA A 156 1.70 -22.13 -13.36
C ALA A 156 2.53 -21.18 -14.24
N LEU A 157 1.89 -20.27 -14.98
CA LEU A 157 2.58 -19.33 -15.86
C LEU A 157 3.42 -18.33 -15.07
N PHE A 158 2.90 -17.81 -13.97
CA PHE A 158 3.64 -16.90 -13.09
C PHE A 158 4.85 -17.60 -12.45
N ASN A 159 4.71 -18.82 -11.97
CA ASN A 159 5.84 -19.57 -11.40
C ASN A 159 6.93 -19.82 -12.43
N ASP A 160 6.58 -20.11 -13.67
CA ASP A 160 7.54 -20.26 -14.78
C ASP A 160 8.34 -18.96 -15.00
N ASP A 161 7.66 -17.80 -15.01
CA ASP A 161 8.31 -16.50 -15.07
C ASP A 161 9.28 -16.28 -13.90
N MET A 162 8.86 -16.59 -12.67
CA MET A 162 9.69 -16.42 -11.48
C MET A 162 10.92 -17.32 -11.49
N GLU A 163 10.81 -18.56 -11.96
CA GLU A 163 11.96 -19.46 -12.16
C GLU A 163 12.94 -18.89 -13.19
N TYR A 164 12.40 -18.37 -14.30
CA TYR A 164 13.22 -17.72 -15.33
C TYR A 164 13.93 -16.47 -14.79
N PHE A 165 13.26 -15.62 -14.02
CA PHE A 165 13.87 -14.42 -13.43
C PHE A 165 14.95 -14.81 -12.39
N ALA A 166 14.71 -15.83 -11.59
CA ALA A 166 15.71 -16.33 -10.64
C ALA A 166 16.93 -16.88 -11.36
N TRP A 167 16.74 -17.65 -12.45
CA TRP A 167 17.82 -18.16 -13.28
C TRP A 167 18.61 -17.01 -13.93
N LEU A 168 17.92 -16.03 -14.52
CA LEU A 168 18.56 -14.86 -15.13
C LEU A 168 19.36 -14.04 -14.11
N GLY A 169 18.82 -13.87 -12.93
CA GLY A 169 19.45 -13.13 -11.83
C GLY A 169 20.77 -13.75 -11.38
N GLN A 170 20.88 -15.08 -11.38
CA GLN A 170 22.10 -15.79 -10.93
C GLN A 170 23.35 -15.35 -11.68
N TYR A 171 23.24 -15.10 -12.99
CA TYR A 171 24.36 -14.66 -13.80
C TYR A 171 24.88 -13.26 -13.48
N HIS A 172 24.05 -12.47 -12.79
CA HIS A 172 24.33 -11.06 -12.46
C HIS A 172 24.44 -10.81 -10.97
N GLY A 173 24.32 -11.84 -10.13
CA GLY A 173 24.28 -11.69 -8.67
C GLY A 173 23.04 -10.98 -8.15
N LEU A 174 21.92 -11.12 -8.90
CA LEU A 174 20.64 -10.50 -8.59
C LEU A 174 19.60 -11.54 -8.20
N THR A 175 18.59 -11.12 -7.44
CA THR A 175 17.41 -11.94 -7.12
C THR A 175 16.35 -11.84 -8.23
N ALA A 176 15.34 -12.72 -8.19
CA ALA A 176 14.18 -12.61 -9.08
C ALA A 176 13.47 -11.26 -8.91
N VAL A 177 13.35 -10.75 -7.69
CA VAL A 177 12.74 -9.44 -7.40
C VAL A 177 13.54 -8.30 -8.02
N ASP A 178 14.87 -8.38 -8.01
CA ASP A 178 15.72 -7.38 -8.69
C ASP A 178 15.47 -7.38 -10.20
N ILE A 179 15.30 -8.55 -10.81
CA ILE A 179 14.96 -8.67 -12.25
C ILE A 179 13.59 -8.07 -12.54
N ILE A 180 12.60 -8.31 -11.67
CA ILE A 180 11.27 -7.68 -11.77
C ILE A 180 11.40 -6.16 -11.73
N ASP A 181 12.18 -5.62 -10.79
CA ASP A 181 12.40 -4.18 -10.68
C ASP A 181 13.06 -3.56 -11.93
N ILE A 182 13.94 -4.30 -12.60
CA ILE A 182 14.55 -3.87 -13.87
C ILE A 182 13.52 -3.89 -15.01
N ARG A 183 12.63 -4.87 -15.06
CA ARG A 183 11.70 -5.12 -16.17
C ARG A 183 10.34 -4.44 -16.02
N LYS A 184 10.04 -3.88 -14.85
CA LYS A 184 8.74 -3.25 -14.57
C LYS A 184 8.42 -2.12 -15.53
N ILE A 185 7.14 -1.99 -15.82
CA ILE A 185 6.58 -0.92 -16.64
C ILE A 185 5.46 -0.24 -15.86
N TYR A 186 5.31 1.07 -16.02
CA TYR A 186 4.19 1.87 -15.53
C TYR A 186 3.53 2.59 -16.70
N GLY A 187 2.19 2.69 -16.65
CA GLY A 187 1.45 3.42 -17.67
C GLY A 187 1.43 2.72 -19.02
N ASN A 188 1.00 3.44 -20.06
CA ASN A 188 0.85 2.89 -21.41
C ASN A 188 2.20 2.48 -22.00
N THR A 189 2.20 1.37 -22.74
CA THR A 189 3.31 0.93 -23.56
C THR A 189 2.89 1.02 -25.03
N TYR A 190 3.66 1.72 -25.82
CA TYR A 190 3.42 1.87 -27.25
C TYR A 190 4.43 1.03 -28.05
N GLU A 191 3.96 0.43 -29.12
CA GLU A 191 4.78 -0.33 -30.09
C GLU A 191 5.63 -1.42 -29.42
N LYS A 192 5.03 -2.14 -28.41
CA LYS A 192 5.66 -3.31 -27.81
C LYS A 192 5.89 -4.37 -28.88
N GLU A 193 7.15 -4.71 -29.12
CA GLU A 193 7.54 -5.67 -30.13
C GLU A 193 7.59 -7.10 -29.58
N ALA A 194 6.93 -8.02 -30.30
CA ALA A 194 7.22 -9.45 -30.27
C ALA A 194 8.15 -9.75 -31.46
N ILE A 195 9.41 -9.96 -31.19
CA ILE A 195 10.46 -10.13 -32.21
C ILE A 195 10.88 -11.59 -32.34
N ASN A 196 11.54 -11.89 -33.48
CA ASN A 196 12.04 -13.24 -33.81
C ASN A 196 10.95 -14.30 -33.87
N CYS A 197 9.72 -13.89 -34.14
CA CYS A 197 8.64 -14.83 -34.39
C CYS A 197 8.88 -15.69 -35.61
N ARG A 198 8.35 -16.90 -35.58
CA ARG A 198 8.32 -17.79 -36.75
C ARG A 198 7.05 -17.55 -37.55
N PRO A 199 7.07 -17.59 -38.86
CA PRO A 199 5.86 -17.46 -39.67
C PRO A 199 4.82 -18.55 -39.36
N ALA A 200 3.54 -18.20 -39.49
CA ALA A 200 2.39 -19.09 -39.27
C ALA A 200 2.45 -19.84 -37.93
N THR A 201 2.84 -19.15 -36.89
CA THR A 201 3.03 -19.70 -35.54
C THR A 201 2.17 -18.95 -34.54
N GLU A 202 1.55 -19.67 -33.61
CA GLU A 202 0.77 -19.11 -32.53
C GLU A 202 1.66 -18.71 -31.34
N TYR A 203 1.41 -17.53 -30.83
CA TYR A 203 2.10 -16.95 -29.68
C TYR A 203 1.10 -16.46 -28.65
N LEU A 204 1.55 -16.32 -27.42
CA LEU A 204 0.83 -15.68 -26.33
C LEU A 204 1.57 -14.43 -25.88
N LEU A 205 0.96 -13.25 -26.10
CA LEU A 205 1.30 -12.03 -25.39
C LEU A 205 0.54 -12.06 -24.06
N TYR A 206 1.24 -11.85 -22.96
CA TYR A 206 0.56 -11.83 -21.65
C TYR A 206 1.18 -10.82 -20.71
N MET A 207 0.40 -10.36 -19.76
CA MET A 207 0.79 -9.34 -18.82
C MET A 207 0.03 -9.46 -17.52
N TYR A 208 0.63 -8.96 -16.45
CA TYR A 208 0.03 -8.94 -15.12
C TYR A 208 0.65 -7.84 -14.27
N TYR A 209 -0.13 -7.30 -13.34
CA TYR A 209 0.37 -6.36 -12.34
C TYR A 209 1.18 -7.09 -11.27
N ILE A 210 2.21 -6.41 -10.76
CA ILE A 210 3.20 -6.98 -9.86
C ILE A 210 3.57 -6.00 -8.75
N ASP A 211 3.77 -6.50 -7.53
CA ASP A 211 4.42 -5.76 -6.47
C ASP A 211 5.95 -5.84 -6.67
N VAL A 212 6.58 -4.71 -6.96
CA VAL A 212 8.02 -4.63 -7.25
C VAL A 212 8.90 -4.83 -6.01
N ASN A 213 8.33 -4.70 -4.80
CA ASN A 213 9.07 -4.89 -3.55
C ASN A 213 9.06 -6.34 -3.07
N THR A 214 7.96 -7.03 -3.28
CA THR A 214 7.76 -8.41 -2.80
C THR A 214 7.88 -9.45 -3.92
N GLY A 215 7.65 -9.04 -5.18
CA GLY A 215 7.55 -9.96 -6.32
C GLY A 215 6.23 -10.72 -6.37
N GLU A 216 5.20 -10.29 -5.63
CA GLU A 216 3.88 -10.89 -5.67
C GLU A 216 3.07 -10.42 -6.88
N ARG A 217 2.39 -11.34 -7.54
CA ARG A 217 1.42 -11.03 -8.60
C ARG A 217 0.15 -10.44 -7.98
N LEU A 218 -0.29 -9.29 -8.48
CA LEU A 218 -1.40 -8.52 -7.94
C LEU A 218 -2.71 -8.70 -8.70
N SER A 219 -2.68 -9.31 -9.89
CA SER A 219 -3.86 -9.46 -10.76
C SER A 219 -3.90 -10.82 -11.42
N ASP A 220 -5.04 -11.14 -12.05
CA ASP A 220 -5.10 -12.19 -13.05
C ASP A 220 -4.12 -11.88 -14.19
N ILE A 221 -3.67 -12.91 -14.89
CA ILE A 221 -2.84 -12.75 -16.09
C ILE A 221 -3.76 -12.47 -17.27
N TYR A 222 -3.58 -11.31 -17.89
CA TYR A 222 -4.24 -10.99 -19.15
C TYR A 222 -3.51 -11.71 -20.28
N ARG A 223 -4.23 -12.55 -21.02
CA ARG A 223 -3.72 -13.41 -22.10
C ARG A 223 -4.24 -12.92 -23.44
N TYR A 224 -3.35 -12.63 -24.33
CA TYR A 224 -3.66 -12.20 -25.70
C TYR A 224 -2.98 -13.12 -26.72
N PRO A 225 -3.66 -14.18 -27.21
CA PRO A 225 -3.11 -15.03 -28.25
C PRO A 225 -3.09 -14.33 -29.60
N PHE A 226 -2.03 -14.51 -30.37
CA PHE A 226 -1.91 -14.00 -31.72
C PHE A 226 -1.15 -14.97 -32.62
N THR A 227 -1.33 -14.83 -33.94
CA THR A 227 -0.67 -15.64 -34.96
C THR A 227 0.08 -14.75 -35.93
N THR A 228 1.31 -15.15 -36.28
CA THR A 228 2.16 -14.44 -37.24
C THR A 228 1.87 -14.86 -38.67
#